data_5afbaae31521d07f1bc2bd4871710b08
#
_entry.id   5afbaae31521d07f1bc2bd4871710b08
#
_cell.length_a   1.000
_cell.length_b   1.000
_cell.length_c   1.000
_cell.angle_alpha   90.00
_cell.angle_beta   90.00
_cell.angle_gamma   90.00
#
_symmetry.space_group_name_H-M   'P 1'
#
loop_
_entity.id
_entity.type
_entity.pdbx_description
1 polymer ?
#
loop_
_entity_poly.entity_id
_entity_poly.type
_entity_poly.pdbx_seq_one_letter_code
_entity_poly.pdbx_strand_id
1 'polypeptide(L)'
;MGDQGRTRRAIERPGLRRSKPRIAFVTIGQAPRADVVQEILGMFDGVAEYQEFGALDGLTPAEIASRTGRGSERRFYTRLEGGSHVEVDAGFVVDRLSALLQRLDGFGFDLIVLITTGVFQSFLLRTPLVHGQRAVDAWIDALVVGNCRIGVIYPLAQQAEMSGHGTLIQNARAVAATGEAARLADAAAQLGEADLILMHSVGYSEENARSISVATGKPVVTARRIIVGVMRLHLAELGTATGVASTGMPVAPLGGETLIDRLPPPSVPLTPRERQVLAGVMDGEANKLIARRLGISHRTVEIHRGRAMNKLEAVSPAELIRRVLLLGAAGG
;
A
#
# COMPACT_ATOMS: atom_id res chain seq x y z
N MET A 1 -42.19 -5.41 -52.75
CA MET A 1 -40.91 -4.70 -52.61
C MET A 1 -40.76 -4.39 -51.15
N GLY A 2 -39.92 -5.16 -50.49
CA GLY A 2 -39.79 -5.16 -49.05
C GLY A 2 -38.71 -4.19 -48.60
N ASP A 3 -39.02 -3.45 -47.57
CA ASP A 3 -38.05 -2.69 -46.80
C ASP A 3 -37.75 -3.48 -45.53
N GLN A 4 -36.52 -4.00 -45.42
CA GLN A 4 -36.04 -4.69 -44.23
C GLN A 4 -35.42 -3.69 -43.30
N GLY A 5 -36.22 -3.24 -42.34
CA GLY A 5 -35.75 -2.47 -41.19
C GLY A 5 -34.75 -3.27 -40.37
N ARG A 6 -33.46 -3.00 -40.51
CA ARG A 6 -32.41 -3.45 -39.63
C ARG A 6 -32.57 -2.80 -38.26
N THR A 7 -33.21 -3.47 -37.34
CA THR A 7 -33.22 -3.12 -35.90
C THR A 7 -31.80 -3.24 -35.36
N ARG A 8 -31.15 -2.10 -35.18
CA ARG A 8 -29.90 -2.01 -34.38
C ARG A 8 -30.24 -2.43 -32.97
N ARG A 9 -29.84 -3.66 -32.60
CA ARG A 9 -29.78 -4.05 -31.18
C ARG A 9 -28.85 -3.07 -30.48
N ALA A 10 -29.42 -2.23 -29.61
CA ALA A 10 -28.69 -1.48 -28.63
C ALA A 10 -27.95 -2.48 -27.76
N ILE A 11 -26.62 -2.37 -27.70
CA ILE A 11 -25.80 -3.08 -26.73
C ILE A 11 -26.16 -2.49 -25.37
N GLU A 12 -27.02 -3.17 -24.64
CA GLU A 12 -27.27 -2.85 -23.23
C GLU A 12 -25.92 -2.91 -22.48
N ARG A 13 -25.46 -1.77 -22.06
CA ARG A 13 -24.36 -1.68 -21.10
C ARG A 13 -24.88 -2.21 -19.77
N PRO A 14 -24.33 -3.30 -19.19
CA PRO A 14 -24.68 -3.71 -17.85
C PRO A 14 -24.00 -2.75 -16.87
N GLY A 15 -24.74 -1.83 -16.33
CA GLY A 15 -24.22 -0.79 -15.43
C GLY A 15 -25.31 -0.18 -14.57
N LEU A 16 -26.11 -0.99 -13.87
CA LEU A 16 -26.70 -0.52 -12.62
C LEU A 16 -25.54 -0.28 -11.65
N ARG A 17 -25.16 0.97 -11.48
CA ARG A 17 -24.23 1.36 -10.40
C ARG A 17 -24.84 0.92 -9.10
N ARG A 18 -24.14 0.05 -8.38
CA ARG A 18 -24.52 -0.35 -7.04
C ARG A 18 -24.57 0.90 -6.17
N SER A 19 -25.59 1.02 -5.33
CA SER A 19 -25.75 2.17 -4.44
C SER A 19 -24.64 2.27 -3.37
N LYS A 20 -23.89 1.20 -3.16
CA LYS A 20 -22.85 1.09 -2.12
C LYS A 20 -21.60 0.40 -2.70
N PRO A 21 -20.38 0.94 -2.46
CA PRO A 21 -19.16 0.26 -2.86
C PRO A 21 -18.98 -1.04 -2.07
N ARG A 22 -18.40 -2.04 -2.73
CA ARG A 22 -18.03 -3.34 -2.13
C ARG A 22 -16.55 -3.38 -1.84
N ILE A 23 -16.20 -3.59 -0.59
CA ILE A 23 -14.82 -3.59 -0.11
C ILE A 23 -14.43 -4.99 0.37
N ALA A 24 -13.28 -5.49 -0.08
CA ALA A 24 -12.64 -6.67 0.49
C ALA A 24 -11.53 -6.23 1.46
N PHE A 25 -11.68 -6.51 2.75
CA PHE A 25 -10.59 -6.37 3.71
C PHE A 25 -9.78 -7.67 3.76
N VAL A 26 -8.48 -7.57 3.59
CA VAL A 26 -7.57 -8.72 3.53
C VAL A 26 -6.51 -8.62 4.62
N THR A 27 -6.37 -9.67 5.43
CA THR A 27 -5.32 -9.80 6.44
C THR A 27 -4.34 -10.92 6.08
N ILE A 28 -3.12 -10.84 6.60
CA ILE A 28 -2.13 -11.92 6.49
C ILE A 28 -2.37 -13.08 7.48
N GLY A 29 -3.20 -12.85 8.48
CA GLY A 29 -3.64 -13.86 9.46
C GLY A 29 -4.93 -14.53 9.04
N GLN A 30 -5.79 -14.80 10.02
CA GLN A 30 -7.15 -15.28 9.83
C GLN A 30 -8.16 -14.14 9.96
N ALA A 31 -9.22 -14.20 9.18
CA ALA A 31 -10.41 -13.35 9.30
C ALA A 31 -11.45 -14.07 10.22
N PRO A 32 -12.38 -13.31 10.87
CA PRO A 32 -12.49 -11.85 10.82
C PRO A 32 -11.49 -11.10 11.73
N ARG A 33 -11.19 -9.86 11.37
CA ARG A 33 -10.43 -8.92 12.17
C ARG A 33 -11.32 -7.77 12.67
N ALA A 34 -12.37 -8.14 13.39
CA ALA A 34 -13.33 -7.18 13.92
C ALA A 34 -12.67 -6.06 14.76
N ASP A 35 -11.58 -6.37 15.46
CA ASP A 35 -10.75 -5.42 16.21
C ASP A 35 -10.12 -4.30 15.35
N VAL A 36 -9.96 -4.52 14.05
CA VAL A 36 -9.38 -3.56 13.11
C VAL A 36 -10.44 -3.00 12.17
N VAL A 37 -11.23 -3.88 11.55
CA VAL A 37 -12.16 -3.51 10.47
C VAL A 37 -13.30 -2.65 11.00
N GLN A 38 -13.84 -2.95 12.20
CA GLN A 38 -14.92 -2.13 12.79
C GLN A 38 -14.45 -0.70 13.08
N GLU A 39 -13.22 -0.52 13.54
CA GLU A 39 -12.68 0.81 13.80
C GLU A 39 -12.39 1.57 12.50
N ILE A 40 -11.85 0.89 11.49
CA ILE A 40 -11.66 1.46 10.13
C ILE A 40 -13.00 1.93 9.56
N LEU A 41 -14.04 1.09 9.65
CA LEU A 41 -15.39 1.43 9.17
C LEU A 41 -16.01 2.57 9.98
N GLY A 42 -15.78 2.61 11.29
CA GLY A 42 -16.23 3.71 12.15
C GLY A 42 -15.55 5.05 11.82
N MET A 43 -14.32 5.03 11.35
CA MET A 43 -13.63 6.22 10.85
C MET A 43 -14.00 6.54 9.39
N PHE A 44 -14.47 5.55 8.62
CA PHE A 44 -14.90 5.71 7.25
C PHE A 44 -16.37 6.12 7.21
N ASP A 45 -16.66 7.43 7.09
CA ASP A 45 -18.02 7.99 7.10
C ASP A 45 -18.90 7.55 5.92
N GLY A 46 -18.45 6.64 5.10
CA GLY A 46 -19.15 6.11 3.93
C GLY A 46 -19.93 4.84 4.25
N VAL A 47 -21.04 4.65 3.57
CA VAL A 47 -21.79 3.39 3.62
C VAL A 47 -21.20 2.44 2.56
N ALA A 48 -20.62 1.34 2.99
CA ALA A 48 -20.05 0.31 2.12
C ALA A 48 -20.54 -1.09 2.52
N GLU A 49 -20.63 -1.99 1.54
CA GLU A 49 -20.70 -3.42 1.79
C GLU A 49 -19.28 -3.96 1.91
N TYR A 50 -19.02 -4.82 2.88
CA TYR A 50 -17.68 -5.35 3.04
C TYR A 50 -17.67 -6.85 3.33
N GLN A 51 -16.53 -7.46 3.04
CA GLN A 51 -16.22 -8.83 3.40
C GLN A 51 -14.76 -8.89 3.87
N GLU A 52 -14.48 -9.81 4.79
CA GLU A 52 -13.15 -10.01 5.34
C GLU A 52 -12.57 -11.34 4.90
N PHE A 53 -11.27 -11.37 4.61
CA PHE A 53 -10.54 -12.53 4.12
C PHE A 53 -9.17 -12.59 4.78
N GLY A 54 -8.75 -13.78 5.17
CA GLY A 54 -7.43 -14.03 5.73
C GLY A 54 -6.57 -14.93 4.84
N ALA A 55 -5.29 -14.65 4.73
CA ALA A 55 -4.38 -15.52 4.02
C ALA A 55 -4.26 -16.91 4.67
N LEU A 56 -4.54 -17.01 5.98
CA LEU A 56 -4.51 -18.26 6.73
C LEU A 56 -5.90 -18.87 6.96
N ASP A 57 -6.94 -18.34 6.33
CA ASP A 57 -8.29 -18.90 6.45
C ASP A 57 -8.32 -20.37 5.98
N GLY A 58 -9.13 -21.17 6.66
CA GLY A 58 -9.28 -22.59 6.40
C GLY A 58 -8.15 -23.47 6.91
N LEU A 59 -7.13 -22.89 7.54
CA LEU A 59 -6.07 -23.66 8.21
C LEU A 59 -6.35 -23.84 9.70
N THR A 60 -6.10 -25.03 10.20
CA THR A 60 -6.14 -25.32 11.63
C THR A 60 -4.92 -24.72 12.34
N PRO A 61 -4.99 -24.44 13.66
CA PRO A 61 -3.83 -23.99 14.43
C PRO A 61 -2.62 -24.93 14.32
N ALA A 62 -2.83 -26.24 14.22
CA ALA A 62 -1.75 -27.22 14.06
C ALA A 62 -1.06 -27.10 12.70
N GLU A 63 -1.80 -26.91 11.62
CA GLU A 63 -1.24 -26.67 10.28
C GLU A 63 -0.43 -25.37 10.24
N ILE A 64 -0.94 -24.31 10.85
CA ILE A 64 -0.22 -23.04 10.95
C ILE A 64 1.06 -23.22 11.77
N ALA A 65 0.98 -23.86 12.94
CA ALA A 65 2.14 -24.13 13.79
C ALA A 65 3.21 -24.98 13.08
N SER A 66 2.81 -25.90 12.20
CA SER A 66 3.77 -26.67 11.39
C SER A 66 4.57 -25.83 10.40
N ARG A 67 4.14 -24.60 10.12
CA ARG A 67 4.80 -23.63 9.25
C ARG A 67 5.59 -22.57 10.00
N THR A 68 5.61 -22.65 11.35
CA THR A 68 6.51 -21.86 12.19
C THR A 68 7.87 -22.59 12.26
N GLY A 69 8.89 -22.05 11.66
CA GLY A 69 10.26 -22.57 11.80
C GLY A 69 10.82 -23.38 10.64
N ARG A 70 10.13 -23.50 9.52
CA ARG A 70 10.65 -24.14 8.31
C ARG A 70 10.71 -23.15 7.16
N GLY A 71 11.89 -22.85 6.66
CA GLY A 71 12.09 -22.23 5.34
C GLY A 71 12.84 -20.92 5.35
N SER A 72 12.26 -19.79 5.63
CA SER A 72 12.94 -18.49 5.53
C SER A 72 13.33 -17.94 6.90
N GLU A 73 14.42 -17.17 6.94
CA GLU A 73 14.79 -16.36 8.11
C GLU A 73 13.74 -15.29 8.40
N ARG A 74 12.88 -14.98 7.43
CA ARG A 74 11.89 -13.92 7.50
C ARG A 74 10.54 -14.48 7.93
N ARG A 75 9.96 -13.89 8.99
CA ARG A 75 8.67 -14.30 9.56
C ARG A 75 7.71 -13.12 9.61
N PHE A 76 6.41 -13.44 9.51
CA PHE A 76 5.36 -12.50 9.83
C PHE A 76 4.73 -12.85 11.17
N TYR A 77 4.53 -11.81 11.97
CA TYR A 77 3.75 -11.88 13.19
C TYR A 77 2.31 -11.50 12.88
N THR A 78 1.38 -12.39 13.15
CA THR A 78 -0.03 -12.17 12.80
C THR A 78 -0.96 -12.78 13.85
N ARG A 79 -2.25 -12.44 13.75
CA ARG A 79 -3.29 -12.88 14.66
C ARG A 79 -4.18 -13.94 13.99
N LEU A 80 -4.53 -14.96 14.76
CA LEU A 80 -5.52 -15.98 14.39
C LEU A 80 -6.94 -15.56 14.82
N GLU A 81 -7.95 -16.22 14.28
CA GLU A 81 -9.36 -15.99 14.59
C GLU A 81 -9.66 -16.06 16.09
N GLY A 82 -9.05 -17.03 16.80
CA GLY A 82 -9.14 -17.17 18.27
C GLY A 82 -8.43 -16.09 19.09
N GLY A 83 -7.86 -15.06 18.48
CA GLY A 83 -7.19 -13.94 19.12
C GLY A 83 -5.73 -14.18 19.47
N SER A 84 -5.22 -15.41 19.37
CA SER A 84 -3.81 -15.74 19.61
C SER A 84 -2.92 -15.17 18.50
N HIS A 85 -1.68 -14.82 18.85
CA HIS A 85 -0.68 -14.36 17.88
C HIS A 85 0.29 -15.49 17.57
N VAL A 86 0.70 -15.54 16.30
CA VAL A 86 1.65 -16.55 15.81
C VAL A 86 2.69 -15.90 14.90
N GLU A 87 3.87 -16.52 14.87
CA GLU A 87 4.86 -16.25 13.83
C GLU A 87 4.74 -17.31 12.75
N VAL A 88 4.72 -16.89 11.49
CA VAL A 88 4.58 -17.79 10.33
C VAL A 88 5.62 -17.44 9.28
N ASP A 89 6.10 -18.47 8.57
CA ASP A 89 7.02 -18.29 7.44
C ASP A 89 6.50 -17.27 6.44
N ALA A 90 7.32 -16.28 6.08
CA ALA A 90 6.90 -15.20 5.22
C ALA A 90 6.62 -15.66 3.78
N GLY A 91 7.37 -16.62 3.25
CA GLY A 91 7.16 -17.17 1.92
C GLY A 91 5.80 -17.85 1.81
N PHE A 92 5.48 -18.69 2.79
CA PHE A 92 4.18 -19.36 2.87
C PHE A 92 3.00 -18.39 2.90
N VAL A 93 3.10 -17.33 3.71
CA VAL A 93 2.05 -16.30 3.79
C VAL A 93 1.93 -15.53 2.49
N VAL A 94 3.05 -15.16 1.85
CA VAL A 94 3.06 -14.42 0.59
C VAL A 94 2.42 -15.22 -0.54
N ASP A 95 2.70 -16.52 -0.64
CA ASP A 95 2.10 -17.39 -1.65
C ASP A 95 0.58 -17.48 -1.49
N ARG A 96 0.10 -17.69 -0.26
CA ARG A 96 -1.33 -17.75 0.03
C ARG A 96 -2.03 -16.41 -0.18
N LEU A 97 -1.40 -15.32 0.26
CA LEU A 97 -1.92 -13.97 0.05
C LEU A 97 -2.02 -13.64 -1.44
N SER A 98 -1.00 -13.98 -2.22
CA SER A 98 -1.01 -13.77 -3.68
C SER A 98 -2.13 -14.53 -4.35
N ALA A 99 -2.33 -15.80 -4.00
CA ALA A 99 -3.42 -16.61 -4.52
C ALA A 99 -4.81 -16.08 -4.09
N LEU A 100 -4.95 -15.59 -2.87
CA LEU A 100 -6.17 -14.97 -2.36
C LEU A 100 -6.50 -13.70 -3.14
N LEU A 101 -5.54 -12.78 -3.28
CA LEU A 101 -5.73 -11.51 -3.98
C LEU A 101 -6.09 -11.72 -5.45
N GLN A 102 -5.45 -12.67 -6.14
CA GLN A 102 -5.80 -13.04 -7.52
C GLN A 102 -7.24 -13.56 -7.65
N ARG A 103 -7.71 -14.35 -6.68
CA ARG A 103 -9.11 -14.78 -6.66
C ARG A 103 -10.06 -13.61 -6.46
N LEU A 104 -9.78 -12.71 -5.52
CA LEU A 104 -10.61 -11.56 -5.21
C LEU A 104 -10.71 -10.57 -6.37
N ASP A 105 -9.68 -10.47 -7.20
CA ASP A 105 -9.62 -9.59 -8.38
C ASP A 105 -10.76 -9.84 -9.39
N GLY A 106 -11.30 -11.04 -9.43
CA GLY A 106 -12.44 -11.42 -10.30
C GLY A 106 -13.83 -11.33 -9.66
N PHE A 107 -13.94 -11.02 -8.36
CA PHE A 107 -15.21 -11.13 -7.61
C PHE A 107 -16.07 -9.85 -7.60
N GLY A 108 -15.66 -8.80 -8.31
CA GLY A 108 -16.43 -7.56 -8.46
C GLY A 108 -16.46 -6.72 -7.18
N PHE A 109 -15.38 -6.70 -6.41
CA PHE A 109 -15.10 -5.69 -5.41
C PHE A 109 -14.69 -4.40 -6.10
N ASP A 110 -15.08 -3.26 -5.52
CA ASP A 110 -14.69 -1.93 -6.00
C ASP A 110 -13.33 -1.53 -5.40
N LEU A 111 -12.97 -2.12 -4.26
CA LEU A 111 -11.71 -1.88 -3.57
C LEU A 111 -11.28 -3.11 -2.78
N ILE A 112 -10.00 -3.45 -2.84
CA ILE A 112 -9.35 -4.38 -1.92
C ILE A 112 -8.49 -3.57 -0.95
N VAL A 113 -8.59 -3.84 0.36
CA VAL A 113 -7.80 -3.18 1.39
C VAL A 113 -6.96 -4.23 2.12
N LEU A 114 -5.66 -4.22 1.90
CA LEU A 114 -4.72 -5.09 2.59
C LEU A 114 -4.35 -4.45 3.94
N ILE A 115 -5.03 -4.90 5.01
CA ILE A 115 -4.89 -4.38 6.38
C ILE A 115 -3.66 -4.97 7.08
N THR A 116 -2.49 -4.64 6.58
CA THR A 116 -1.20 -5.03 7.17
C THR A 116 -0.14 -3.98 6.90
N THR A 117 0.80 -3.84 7.82
CA THR A 117 2.02 -3.04 7.68
C THR A 117 3.25 -3.93 7.43
N GLY A 118 3.04 -5.10 6.85
CA GLY A 118 4.11 -5.96 6.35
C GLY A 118 4.63 -5.49 4.99
N VAL A 119 5.91 -5.76 4.73
CA VAL A 119 6.54 -5.47 3.44
C VAL A 119 6.35 -6.65 2.48
N PHE A 120 5.68 -6.41 1.37
CA PHE A 120 5.40 -7.40 0.32
C PHE A 120 5.89 -6.93 -1.03
N GLN A 121 6.03 -7.88 -1.96
CA GLN A 121 6.17 -7.55 -3.38
C GLN A 121 4.89 -6.90 -3.93
N SER A 122 5.01 -6.24 -5.07
CA SER A 122 3.83 -5.67 -5.75
C SER A 122 2.90 -6.76 -6.26
N PHE A 123 1.61 -6.57 -6.04
CA PHE A 123 0.55 -7.42 -6.59
C PHE A 123 -0.01 -6.77 -7.87
N LEU A 124 -0.15 -7.56 -8.93
CA LEU A 124 -0.76 -7.11 -10.18
C LEU A 124 -2.25 -7.50 -10.15
N LEU A 125 -3.12 -6.53 -9.88
CA LEU A 125 -4.57 -6.69 -9.80
C LEU A 125 -5.24 -5.65 -10.72
N ARG A 126 -6.43 -5.96 -11.21
CA ARG A 126 -7.30 -5.01 -11.92
C ARG A 126 -8.12 -4.18 -10.94
N THR A 127 -8.55 -4.83 -9.86
CA THR A 127 -9.25 -4.17 -8.75
C THR A 127 -8.25 -3.29 -8.00
N PRO A 128 -8.58 -2.02 -7.73
CA PRO A 128 -7.74 -1.15 -6.93
C PRO A 128 -7.40 -1.77 -5.58
N LEU A 129 -6.13 -1.63 -5.18
CA LEU A 129 -5.60 -2.17 -3.92
C LEU A 129 -5.04 -1.05 -3.04
N VAL A 130 -5.65 -0.82 -1.89
CA VAL A 130 -5.03 -0.05 -0.81
C VAL A 130 -4.12 -0.99 -0.01
N HIS A 131 -2.82 -0.81 -0.16
CA HIS A 131 -1.81 -1.58 0.57
C HIS A 131 -1.39 -0.81 1.82
N GLY A 132 -1.72 -1.30 3.03
CA GLY A 132 -1.51 -0.57 4.28
C GLY A 132 -0.07 -0.09 4.49
N GLN A 133 0.94 -0.94 4.26
CA GLN A 133 2.34 -0.52 4.37
C GLN A 133 2.69 0.62 3.40
N ARG A 134 2.30 0.48 2.12
CA ARG A 134 2.60 1.53 1.13
C ARG A 134 1.88 2.84 1.42
N ALA A 135 0.67 2.78 1.98
CA ALA A 135 -0.05 3.97 2.42
C ALA A 135 0.73 4.69 3.54
N VAL A 136 1.25 3.93 4.51
CA VAL A 136 2.07 4.48 5.59
C VAL A 136 3.38 5.06 5.05
N ASP A 137 4.08 4.34 4.18
CA ASP A 137 5.34 4.81 3.58
C ASP A 137 5.14 6.11 2.79
N ALA A 138 4.10 6.17 1.95
CA ALA A 138 3.78 7.36 1.18
C ALA A 138 3.40 8.56 2.08
N TRP A 139 2.72 8.31 3.19
CA TRP A 139 2.39 9.34 4.17
C TRP A 139 3.64 9.86 4.88
N ILE A 140 4.56 8.97 5.26
CA ILE A 140 5.85 9.35 5.84
C ILE A 140 6.65 10.18 4.83
N ASP A 141 6.77 9.71 3.59
CA ASP A 141 7.49 10.42 2.53
C ASP A 141 6.93 11.82 2.27
N ALA A 142 5.61 12.00 2.40
CA ALA A 142 4.97 13.29 2.24
C ALA A 142 5.29 14.27 3.38
N LEU A 143 5.64 13.77 4.57
CA LEU A 143 5.95 14.58 5.76
C LEU A 143 7.43 14.98 5.89
N VAL A 144 8.32 14.37 5.12
CA VAL A 144 9.78 14.61 5.17
C VAL A 144 10.16 16.02 4.63
N VAL A 145 9.25 16.96 4.69
CA VAL A 145 9.51 18.34 4.29
C VAL A 145 9.76 19.17 5.55
N GLY A 146 11.01 19.35 5.93
CA GLY A 146 11.42 20.22 7.04
C GLY A 146 12.09 19.47 8.22
N ASN A 147 12.25 20.17 9.34
CA ASN A 147 12.89 19.64 10.56
C ASN A 147 11.94 18.89 11.50
N CYS A 148 10.83 18.35 11.02
CA CYS A 148 9.88 17.61 11.84
C CYS A 148 10.53 16.33 12.39
N ARG A 149 10.56 16.17 13.70
CA ARG A 149 11.05 14.97 14.39
C ARG A 149 9.91 13.99 14.54
N ILE A 150 10.01 12.83 13.90
CA ILE A 150 8.97 11.82 13.92
C ILE A 150 9.34 10.71 14.91
N GLY A 151 8.48 10.47 15.90
CA GLY A 151 8.53 9.28 16.73
C GLY A 151 7.76 8.15 16.06
N VAL A 152 8.33 6.94 16.01
CA VAL A 152 7.64 5.78 15.42
C VAL A 152 7.56 4.67 16.45
N ILE A 153 6.35 4.17 16.69
CA ILE A 153 6.10 3.05 17.60
C ILE A 153 5.79 1.80 16.79
N TYR A 154 6.61 0.76 16.97
CA TYR A 154 6.44 -0.56 16.38
C TYR A 154 5.98 -1.59 17.43
N PRO A 155 5.20 -2.62 17.05
CA PRO A 155 4.78 -3.66 18.00
C PRO A 155 5.92 -4.56 18.47
N LEU A 156 6.99 -4.70 17.68
CA LEU A 156 8.13 -5.57 17.96
C LEU A 156 9.45 -4.80 17.89
N ALA A 157 10.38 -5.10 18.82
CA ALA A 157 11.71 -4.50 18.85
C ALA A 157 12.48 -4.70 17.54
N GLN A 158 12.45 -5.91 16.99
CA GLN A 158 13.10 -6.22 15.73
C GLN A 158 12.60 -5.34 14.57
N GLN A 159 11.32 -4.98 14.56
CA GLN A 159 10.78 -4.08 13.53
C GLN A 159 11.29 -2.66 13.69
N ALA A 160 11.45 -2.19 14.92
CA ALA A 160 12.03 -0.88 15.21
C ALA A 160 13.52 -0.81 14.81
N GLU A 161 14.27 -1.87 15.02
CA GLU A 161 15.69 -1.99 14.65
C GLU A 161 15.89 -2.08 13.12
N MET A 162 15.02 -2.85 12.44
CA MET A 162 15.09 -3.06 10.98
C MET A 162 14.40 -1.97 10.18
N SER A 163 13.74 -1.02 10.84
CA SER A 163 13.01 0.02 10.15
C SER A 163 13.97 0.93 9.39
N GLY A 164 13.94 0.86 8.06
CA GLY A 164 14.67 1.77 7.18
C GLY A 164 14.19 3.23 7.29
N HIS A 165 13.20 3.52 8.15
CA HIS A 165 12.68 4.86 8.35
C HIS A 165 13.72 5.80 8.99
N GLY A 166 14.69 5.28 9.75
CA GLY A 166 15.81 6.06 10.26
C GLY A 166 16.77 6.58 9.18
N THR A 167 16.75 5.98 7.98
CA THR A 167 17.52 6.45 6.83
C THR A 167 16.72 7.34 5.89
N LEU A 168 15.38 7.18 5.87
CA LEU A 168 14.46 8.00 5.07
C LEU A 168 14.07 9.30 5.79
N ILE A 169 13.99 9.24 7.12
CA ILE A 169 13.66 10.38 7.99
C ILE A 169 14.87 10.65 8.84
N GLN A 170 15.65 11.65 8.50
CA GLN A 170 16.91 12.02 9.21
C GLN A 170 16.73 12.27 10.72
N ASN A 171 15.50 12.49 11.19
CA ASN A 171 15.15 12.80 12.56
C ASN A 171 14.09 11.83 13.14
N ALA A 172 14.05 10.56 12.69
CA ALA A 172 13.13 9.59 13.25
C ALA A 172 13.75 8.87 14.45
N ARG A 173 12.95 8.71 15.50
CA ARG A 173 13.25 7.84 16.64
C ARG A 173 12.24 6.69 16.66
N ALA A 174 12.71 5.47 16.51
CA ALA A 174 11.90 4.26 16.59
C ALA A 174 11.97 3.66 18.01
N VAL A 175 10.81 3.26 18.53
CA VAL A 175 10.69 2.53 19.79
C VAL A 175 9.74 1.34 19.60
N ALA A 176 9.85 0.34 20.45
CA ALA A 176 8.97 -0.82 20.42
C ALA A 176 8.04 -0.82 21.64
N ALA A 177 6.74 -1.01 21.38
CA ALA A 177 5.76 -1.22 22.42
C ALA A 177 4.60 -2.09 21.91
N THR A 178 4.14 -3.03 22.70
CA THR A 178 2.86 -3.69 22.46
C THR A 178 1.69 -2.72 22.78
N GLY A 179 0.45 -3.09 22.39
CA GLY A 179 -0.74 -2.27 22.71
C GLY A 179 -1.10 -2.19 24.20
N GLU A 180 -0.31 -2.78 25.10
CA GLU A 180 -0.51 -2.74 26.54
C GLU A 180 -0.18 -1.34 27.10
N ALA A 181 -1.04 -0.82 27.97
CA ALA A 181 -0.94 0.55 28.49
C ALA A 181 0.42 0.88 29.12
N ALA A 182 1.01 -0.04 29.91
CA ALA A 182 2.33 0.17 30.52
C ALA A 182 3.45 0.32 29.47
N ARG A 183 3.45 -0.52 28.43
CA ARG A 183 4.43 -0.46 27.34
C ARG A 183 4.27 0.80 26.49
N LEU A 184 3.04 1.23 26.28
CA LEU A 184 2.76 2.47 25.58
C LEU A 184 3.22 3.70 26.38
N ALA A 185 3.06 3.70 27.71
CA ALA A 185 3.58 4.75 28.57
C ALA A 185 5.13 4.85 28.53
N ASP A 186 5.81 3.71 28.57
CA ASP A 186 7.27 3.64 28.42
C ASP A 186 7.75 4.17 27.06
N ALA A 187 7.01 3.83 25.99
CA ALA A 187 7.28 4.33 24.64
C ALA A 187 7.06 5.85 24.54
N ALA A 188 5.96 6.35 25.13
CA ALA A 188 5.66 7.76 25.18
C ALA A 188 6.79 8.58 25.85
N ALA A 189 7.30 8.09 26.99
CA ALA A 189 8.41 8.73 27.71
C ALA A 189 9.68 8.85 26.86
N GLN A 190 9.94 7.87 25.99
CA GLN A 190 11.11 7.88 25.09
C GLN A 190 10.95 8.79 23.89
N LEU A 191 9.74 9.22 23.56
CA LEU A 191 9.40 10.03 22.37
C LEU A 191 9.09 11.49 22.72
N GLY A 192 9.42 11.98 23.90
CA GLY A 192 9.13 13.36 24.34
C GLY A 192 9.67 14.45 23.41
N GLU A 193 10.75 14.17 22.69
CA GLU A 193 11.36 15.08 21.73
C GLU A 193 10.71 15.05 20.32
N ALA A 194 9.78 14.14 20.07
CA ALA A 194 9.08 14.06 18.78
C ALA A 194 8.09 15.22 18.63
N ASP A 195 7.91 15.69 17.40
CA ASP A 195 6.91 16.69 17.04
C ASP A 195 5.60 16.01 16.60
N LEU A 196 5.70 14.77 16.12
CA LEU A 196 4.62 13.93 15.65
C LEU A 196 4.94 12.45 15.96
N ILE A 197 3.96 11.66 16.33
CA ILE A 197 4.14 10.23 16.62
C ILE A 197 3.30 9.41 15.64
N LEU A 198 3.95 8.43 15.01
CA LEU A 198 3.32 7.40 14.17
C LEU A 198 3.25 6.06 14.92
N MET A 199 2.08 5.49 15.05
CA MET A 199 1.89 4.11 15.51
C MET A 199 1.84 3.17 14.30
N HIS A 200 3.00 2.55 14.00
CA HIS A 200 3.26 1.82 12.75
C HIS A 200 2.77 0.36 12.83
N SER A 201 1.51 0.17 13.10
CA SER A 201 0.85 -1.13 12.98
C SER A 201 -0.66 -0.96 12.94
N VAL A 202 -1.33 -1.76 12.14
CA VAL A 202 -2.79 -1.86 12.18
C VAL A 202 -3.31 -2.47 13.49
N GLY A 203 -2.42 -3.06 14.29
CA GLY A 203 -2.75 -3.57 15.62
C GLY A 203 -3.06 -2.48 16.65
N TYR A 204 -2.58 -1.25 16.46
CA TYR A 204 -2.86 -0.16 17.38
C TYR A 204 -4.23 0.47 17.11
N SER A 205 -5.02 0.63 18.18
CA SER A 205 -6.32 1.27 18.14
C SER A 205 -6.23 2.79 18.29
N GLU A 206 -7.34 3.48 18.01
CA GLU A 206 -7.49 4.91 18.30
C GLU A 206 -7.43 5.23 19.80
N GLU A 207 -7.78 4.27 20.66
CA GLU A 207 -7.61 4.39 22.10
C GLU A 207 -6.13 4.39 22.48
N ASN A 208 -5.33 3.49 21.89
CA ASN A 208 -3.88 3.51 22.08
C ASN A 208 -3.28 4.86 21.63
N ALA A 209 -3.70 5.39 20.49
CA ALA A 209 -3.22 6.68 20.00
C ALA A 209 -3.62 7.83 20.95
N ARG A 210 -4.83 7.79 21.46
CA ARG A 210 -5.28 8.79 22.44
C ARG A 210 -4.46 8.74 23.74
N SER A 211 -4.15 7.54 24.24
CA SER A 211 -3.32 7.37 25.44
C SER A 211 -1.92 7.97 25.25
N ILE A 212 -1.27 7.70 24.11
CA ILE A 212 0.02 8.29 23.78
C ILE A 212 -0.08 9.82 23.60
N SER A 213 -1.12 10.31 22.93
CA SER A 213 -1.33 11.76 22.74
C SER A 213 -1.50 12.50 24.05
N VAL A 214 -2.27 11.92 24.99
CA VAL A 214 -2.46 12.50 26.34
C VAL A 214 -1.13 12.49 27.12
N ALA A 215 -0.37 11.39 27.06
CA ALA A 215 0.88 11.28 27.79
C ALA A 215 2.00 12.19 27.26
N THR A 216 2.02 12.47 25.96
CA THR A 216 3.10 13.24 25.31
C THR A 216 2.72 14.69 24.99
N GLY A 217 1.42 15.00 24.93
CA GLY A 217 0.91 16.27 24.38
C GLY A 217 1.12 16.41 22.88
N LYS A 218 1.49 15.34 22.16
CA LYS A 218 1.83 15.36 20.74
C LYS A 218 0.71 14.80 19.88
N PRO A 219 0.60 15.24 18.60
CA PRO A 219 -0.26 14.61 17.64
C PRO A 219 0.20 13.17 17.39
N VAL A 220 -0.75 12.24 17.37
CA VAL A 220 -0.51 10.81 17.12
C VAL A 220 -1.34 10.36 15.94
N VAL A 221 -0.71 9.66 14.99
CA VAL A 221 -1.35 9.10 13.81
C VAL A 221 -1.19 7.59 13.82
N THR A 222 -2.29 6.87 13.56
CA THR A 222 -2.28 5.41 13.43
C THR A 222 -2.20 5.00 11.98
N ALA A 223 -1.65 3.82 11.70
CA ALA A 223 -1.71 3.20 10.37
C ALA A 223 -3.16 3.08 9.87
N ARG A 224 -4.13 2.85 10.77
CA ARG A 224 -5.56 2.75 10.43
C ARG A 224 -6.10 4.08 9.85
N ARG A 225 -5.77 5.22 10.46
CA ARG A 225 -6.17 6.56 9.94
C ARG A 225 -5.62 6.81 8.54
N ILE A 226 -4.36 6.45 8.32
CA ILE A 226 -3.73 6.61 7.01
C ILE A 226 -4.45 5.75 5.96
N ILE A 227 -4.72 4.47 6.27
CA ILE A 227 -5.47 3.57 5.39
C ILE A 227 -6.84 4.14 5.07
N VAL A 228 -7.59 4.62 6.08
CA VAL A 228 -8.91 5.25 5.88
C VAL A 228 -8.81 6.48 4.99
N GLY A 229 -7.78 7.31 5.15
CA GLY A 229 -7.54 8.47 4.30
C GLY A 229 -7.40 8.08 2.82
N VAL A 230 -6.61 7.05 2.53
CA VAL A 230 -6.44 6.52 1.17
C VAL A 230 -7.73 5.89 0.63
N MET A 231 -8.46 5.13 1.47
CA MET A 231 -9.77 4.58 1.10
C MET A 231 -10.77 5.68 0.72
N ARG A 232 -10.85 6.75 1.51
CA ARG A 232 -11.75 7.89 1.23
C ARG A 232 -11.43 8.55 -0.10
N LEU A 233 -10.15 8.82 -0.38
CA LEU A 233 -9.73 9.39 -1.66
C LEU A 233 -10.15 8.52 -2.83
N HIS A 234 -9.97 7.20 -2.70
CA HIS A 234 -10.29 6.26 -3.77
C HIS A 234 -11.80 6.09 -3.99
N LEU A 235 -12.57 6.05 -2.91
CA LEU A 235 -14.02 5.83 -2.97
C LEU A 235 -14.82 7.12 -3.20
N ALA A 236 -14.25 8.29 -2.99
CA ALA A 236 -14.88 9.58 -3.28
C ALA A 236 -15.27 9.71 -4.77
N GLU A 237 -14.45 9.17 -5.66
CA GLU A 237 -14.73 9.16 -7.10
C GLU A 237 -15.91 8.24 -7.48
N LEU A 238 -16.16 7.19 -6.69
CA LEU A 238 -17.29 6.27 -6.92
C LEU A 238 -18.64 6.86 -6.47
N GLY A 239 -18.63 7.78 -5.50
CA GLY A 239 -19.83 8.43 -4.94
C GLY A 239 -20.29 9.71 -5.66
N THR A 240 -19.39 10.42 -6.33
CA THR A 240 -19.66 11.75 -6.93
C THR A 240 -20.22 11.73 -8.35
N ALA A 241 -20.47 10.58 -8.92
CA ALA A 241 -21.02 10.47 -10.27
C ALA A 241 -22.54 10.69 -10.36
N THR A 242 -23.14 11.34 -9.37
CA THR A 242 -24.48 11.93 -9.49
C THR A 242 -24.33 13.44 -9.78
N GLY A 243 -24.16 13.78 -11.05
CA GLY A 243 -24.59 15.07 -11.53
C GLY A 243 -23.57 16.11 -12.00
N VAL A 244 -22.36 15.73 -12.42
CA VAL A 244 -21.58 16.58 -13.34
C VAL A 244 -20.98 15.68 -14.41
N ALA A 245 -21.46 15.83 -15.63
CA ALA A 245 -20.76 15.27 -16.79
C ALA A 245 -19.41 15.99 -16.90
N SER A 246 -18.38 15.40 -16.30
CA SER A 246 -17.01 15.77 -16.58
C SER A 246 -16.74 15.39 -18.02
N THR A 247 -16.65 16.37 -18.91
CA THR A 247 -16.10 16.25 -20.26
C THR A 247 -14.58 16.10 -20.22
N GLY A 248 -14.05 15.52 -19.15
CA GLY A 248 -12.67 15.06 -19.10
C GLY A 248 -12.53 13.80 -19.92
N MET A 249 -11.82 13.87 -21.04
CA MET A 249 -11.35 12.67 -21.74
C MET A 249 -10.68 11.74 -20.73
N PRO A 250 -10.89 10.40 -20.81
CA PRO A 250 -10.16 9.47 -19.99
C PRO A 250 -8.66 9.67 -20.30
N VAL A 251 -7.93 10.22 -19.35
CA VAL A 251 -6.46 10.19 -19.40
C VAL A 251 -6.09 8.73 -19.23
N ALA A 252 -5.70 8.10 -20.33
CA ALA A 252 -5.10 6.79 -20.28
C ALA A 252 -3.92 6.85 -19.31
N PRO A 253 -3.69 5.85 -18.44
CA PRO A 253 -2.52 5.82 -17.58
C PRO A 253 -1.28 6.04 -18.44
N LEU A 254 -0.51 7.06 -18.12
CA LEU A 254 0.72 7.37 -18.86
C LEU A 254 1.68 6.21 -18.60
N GLY A 255 1.99 5.44 -19.64
CA GLY A 255 2.99 4.38 -19.53
C GLY A 255 4.36 4.95 -19.18
N GLY A 256 5.23 4.13 -18.60
CA GLY A 256 6.56 4.53 -18.14
C GLY A 256 7.41 5.22 -19.22
N GLU A 257 7.26 4.85 -20.49
CA GLU A 257 7.90 5.54 -21.62
C GLU A 257 7.46 7.01 -21.71
N THR A 258 6.16 7.29 -21.63
CA THR A 258 5.60 8.65 -21.67
C THR A 258 6.00 9.46 -20.44
N LEU A 259 6.13 8.81 -19.28
CA LEU A 259 6.60 9.45 -18.05
C LEU A 259 8.07 9.86 -18.16
N ILE A 260 8.92 9.03 -18.80
CA ILE A 260 10.33 9.35 -19.04
C ILE A 260 10.47 10.57 -19.96
N ASP A 261 9.63 10.70 -20.98
CA ASP A 261 9.66 11.84 -21.91
C ASP A 261 9.33 13.18 -21.24
N ARG A 262 8.67 13.16 -20.10
CA ARG A 262 8.37 14.35 -19.31
C ARG A 262 9.46 14.75 -18.33
N LEU A 263 10.46 13.89 -18.12
CA LEU A 263 11.60 14.23 -17.27
C LEU A 263 12.54 15.20 -18.00
N PRO A 264 13.21 16.11 -17.28
CA PRO A 264 14.28 16.89 -17.85
C PRO A 264 15.35 15.98 -18.48
N PRO A 265 15.88 16.30 -19.66
CA PRO A 265 16.89 15.49 -20.28
C PRO A 265 18.13 15.39 -19.37
N PRO A 266 18.63 14.19 -19.08
CA PRO A 266 19.81 14.01 -18.26
C PRO A 266 21.07 14.51 -19.01
N SER A 267 22.08 14.94 -18.26
CA SER A 267 23.37 15.39 -18.81
C SER A 267 24.02 14.33 -19.72
N VAL A 268 23.81 13.05 -19.40
CA VAL A 268 24.21 11.91 -20.23
C VAL A 268 22.96 11.17 -20.68
N PRO A 269 22.68 11.09 -21.98
CA PRO A 269 21.46 10.44 -22.48
C PRO A 269 21.33 8.99 -22.02
N LEU A 270 20.09 8.57 -21.78
CA LEU A 270 19.79 7.16 -21.51
C LEU A 270 20.01 6.33 -22.76
N THR A 271 20.67 5.20 -22.63
CA THR A 271 20.72 4.22 -23.72
C THR A 271 19.33 3.58 -23.93
N PRO A 272 19.05 3.01 -25.13
CA PRO A 272 17.78 2.35 -25.38
C PRO A 272 17.44 1.28 -24.32
N ARG A 273 18.43 0.55 -23.84
CA ARG A 273 18.24 -0.48 -22.80
C ARG A 273 17.96 0.10 -21.42
N GLU A 274 18.66 1.15 -21.04
CA GLU A 274 18.40 1.87 -19.78
C GLU A 274 16.99 2.45 -19.78
N ARG A 275 16.57 3.02 -20.91
CA ARG A 275 15.21 3.56 -21.09
C ARG A 275 14.14 2.47 -20.97
N GLN A 276 14.28 1.34 -21.65
CA GLN A 276 13.35 0.22 -21.59
C GLN A 276 13.22 -0.36 -20.16
N VAL A 277 14.35 -0.50 -19.46
CA VAL A 277 14.35 -0.95 -18.07
C VAL A 277 13.67 0.09 -17.17
N LEU A 278 14.01 1.36 -17.33
CA LEU A 278 13.44 2.44 -16.53
C LEU A 278 11.92 2.58 -16.75
N ALA A 279 11.44 2.43 -17.98
CA ALA A 279 10.00 2.42 -18.29
C ALA A 279 9.28 1.33 -17.50
N GLY A 280 9.78 0.09 -17.52
CA GLY A 280 9.19 -0.98 -16.71
C GLY A 280 9.23 -0.69 -15.20
N VAL A 281 10.30 -0.06 -14.72
CA VAL A 281 10.40 0.36 -13.30
C VAL A 281 9.36 1.42 -12.96
N MET A 282 9.13 2.39 -13.84
CA MET A 282 8.12 3.44 -13.66
C MET A 282 6.69 2.90 -13.80
N ASP A 283 6.49 1.84 -14.59
CA ASP A 283 5.23 1.08 -14.66
C ASP A 283 5.01 0.18 -13.43
N GLY A 284 5.97 0.12 -12.50
CA GLY A 284 5.89 -0.71 -11.30
C GLY A 284 6.22 -2.19 -11.52
N GLU A 285 6.79 -2.57 -12.68
CA GLU A 285 7.16 -3.94 -12.96
C GLU A 285 8.33 -4.40 -12.07
N ALA A 286 8.23 -5.62 -11.54
CA ALA A 286 9.34 -6.25 -10.83
C ALA A 286 10.51 -6.54 -11.80
N ASN A 287 11.76 -6.43 -11.33
CA ASN A 287 12.96 -6.68 -12.15
C ASN A 287 12.91 -8.03 -12.88
N LYS A 288 12.26 -9.06 -12.31
CA LYS A 288 12.10 -10.38 -12.93
C LYS A 288 11.18 -10.36 -14.16
N LEU A 289 10.13 -9.53 -14.12
CA LEU A 289 9.22 -9.34 -15.26
C LEU A 289 9.89 -8.54 -16.36
N ILE A 290 10.59 -7.47 -16.01
CA ILE A 290 11.39 -6.67 -16.93
C ILE A 290 12.44 -7.56 -17.62
N ALA A 291 13.13 -8.40 -16.85
CA ALA A 291 14.12 -9.34 -17.37
C ALA A 291 13.52 -10.30 -18.41
N ARG A 292 12.36 -10.89 -18.11
CA ARG A 292 11.63 -11.77 -19.05
C ARG A 292 11.18 -11.04 -20.31
N ARG A 293 10.58 -9.88 -20.16
CA ARG A 293 10.09 -9.05 -21.28
C ARG A 293 11.21 -8.63 -22.22
N LEU A 294 12.36 -8.28 -21.65
CA LEU A 294 13.51 -7.78 -22.41
C LEU A 294 14.51 -8.88 -22.85
N GLY A 295 14.32 -10.14 -22.43
CA GLY A 295 15.19 -11.25 -22.76
C GLY A 295 16.60 -11.13 -22.16
N ILE A 296 16.75 -10.56 -20.95
CA ILE A 296 18.01 -10.34 -20.24
C ILE A 296 17.97 -10.94 -18.83
N SER A 297 19.14 -11.05 -18.18
CA SER A 297 19.19 -11.53 -16.81
C SER A 297 18.67 -10.50 -15.80
N HIS A 298 18.18 -10.97 -14.63
CA HIS A 298 17.78 -10.10 -13.51
C HIS A 298 18.92 -9.15 -13.10
N ARG A 299 20.16 -9.66 -13.05
CA ARG A 299 21.35 -8.87 -12.72
C ARG A 299 21.62 -7.78 -13.78
N THR A 300 21.35 -8.07 -15.04
CA THR A 300 21.49 -7.09 -16.13
C THR A 300 20.45 -5.97 -15.99
N VAL A 301 19.22 -6.30 -15.55
CA VAL A 301 18.18 -5.29 -15.23
C VAL A 301 18.63 -4.38 -14.10
N GLU A 302 19.19 -4.93 -13.02
CA GLU A 302 19.72 -4.14 -11.90
C GLU A 302 20.82 -3.16 -12.34
N ILE A 303 21.73 -3.61 -13.19
CA ILE A 303 22.82 -2.77 -13.72
C ILE A 303 22.24 -1.62 -14.56
N HIS A 304 21.33 -1.89 -15.49
CA HIS A 304 20.70 -0.85 -16.31
C HIS A 304 19.87 0.11 -15.48
N ARG A 305 19.13 -0.40 -14.50
CA ARG A 305 18.37 0.42 -13.55
C ARG A 305 19.29 1.37 -12.78
N GLY A 306 20.37 0.86 -12.19
CA GLY A 306 21.33 1.68 -11.44
C GLY A 306 21.96 2.78 -12.32
N ARG A 307 22.34 2.44 -13.55
CA ARG A 307 22.90 3.42 -14.51
C ARG A 307 21.88 4.49 -14.90
N ALA A 308 20.62 4.09 -15.19
CA ALA A 308 19.57 5.02 -15.53
C ALA A 308 19.26 5.98 -14.36
N MET A 309 19.14 5.45 -13.13
CA MET A 309 18.91 6.25 -11.93
C MET A 309 20.05 7.25 -11.68
N ASN A 310 21.30 6.81 -11.81
CA ASN A 310 22.47 7.69 -11.67
C ASN A 310 22.49 8.82 -12.71
N LYS A 311 22.17 8.51 -13.98
CA LYS A 311 22.10 9.52 -15.05
C LYS A 311 21.01 10.58 -14.82
N LEU A 312 19.92 10.17 -14.17
CA LEU A 312 18.80 11.04 -13.80
C LEU A 312 18.97 11.67 -12.42
N GLU A 313 20.09 11.41 -11.74
CA GLU A 313 20.39 11.91 -10.39
C GLU A 313 19.23 11.66 -9.41
N ALA A 314 18.65 10.43 -9.50
CA ALA A 314 17.50 10.05 -8.70
C ALA A 314 17.84 8.89 -7.76
N VAL A 315 17.45 9.02 -6.50
CA VAL A 315 17.66 7.97 -5.48
C VAL A 315 16.57 6.90 -5.50
N SER A 316 15.38 7.21 -6.05
CA SER A 316 14.28 6.25 -6.14
C SER A 316 13.37 6.48 -7.35
N PRO A 317 12.67 5.43 -7.85
CA PRO A 317 11.66 5.59 -8.88
C PRO A 317 10.53 6.54 -8.47
N ALA A 318 10.16 6.55 -7.19
CA ALA A 318 9.15 7.45 -6.64
C ALA A 318 9.55 8.92 -6.80
N GLU A 319 10.84 9.23 -6.66
CA GLU A 319 11.36 10.57 -6.91
C GLU A 319 11.20 11.00 -8.37
N LEU A 320 11.44 10.09 -9.32
CA LEU A 320 11.24 10.40 -10.75
C LEU A 320 9.77 10.67 -11.05
N ILE A 321 8.86 9.87 -10.52
CA ILE A 321 7.41 10.09 -10.68
C ILE A 321 7.02 11.44 -10.09
N ARG A 322 7.52 11.79 -8.90
CA ARG A 322 7.29 13.10 -8.29
C ARG A 322 7.78 14.25 -9.16
N ARG A 323 8.98 14.14 -9.74
CA ARG A 323 9.52 15.17 -10.65
C ARG A 323 8.61 15.39 -11.87
N VAL A 324 8.10 14.30 -12.46
CA VAL A 324 7.15 14.38 -13.58
C VAL A 324 5.85 15.08 -13.18
N LEU A 325 5.31 14.76 -12.01
CA LEU A 325 4.06 15.37 -11.50
C LEU A 325 4.23 16.86 -11.20
N LEU A 326 5.36 17.26 -10.61
CA LEU A 326 5.65 18.67 -10.33
C LEU A 326 5.86 19.51 -11.60
N LEU A 327 6.50 18.94 -12.63
CA LEU A 327 6.70 19.62 -13.92
C LEU A 327 5.39 19.78 -14.70
N GLY A 328 4.45 18.81 -14.55
CA GLY A 328 3.12 18.92 -15.15
C GLY A 328 2.24 19.99 -14.51
N ALA A 329 2.47 20.34 -13.25
CA ALA A 329 1.74 21.40 -12.55
C ALA A 329 2.25 22.83 -12.85
N ALA A 330 3.47 22.98 -13.37
CA ALA A 330 4.06 24.27 -13.70
C ALA A 330 3.81 24.72 -15.16
N GLY A 331 3.17 23.90 -15.97
CA GLY A 331 2.88 24.14 -17.40
C GLY A 331 1.40 24.28 -17.76
N GLY A 332 0.51 24.46 -16.78
CA GLY A 332 -0.95 24.63 -16.99
C GLY A 332 -1.43 26.03 -16.64
#